data_1b5f96b2bc5b5447b2b3b152b95d7711
#
_entry.id   1b5f96b2bc5b5447b2b3b152b95d7711
#
_cell.length_a   1.000
_cell.length_b   1.000
_cell.length_c   1.000
_cell.angle_alpha   90.00
_cell.angle_beta   90.00
_cell.angle_gamma   90.00
#
_symmetry.space_group_name_H-M   'P 1'
#
loop_
_entity.id
_entity.type
_entity.pdbx_description
1 polymer ?
#
loop_
_entity_poly.entity_id
_entity_poly.type
_entity_poly.pdbx_seq_one_letter_code
_entity_poly.pdbx_strand_id
1 'polypeptide(L)'
;HAPLSLNYLDEFDNLWEEDDYFRDVTEEFLENLNLAHKEHSPEFIYYVMLYNLFNEFLEDINEDFLPNEGVGYKESKIWGLLYDFQKDAVKSIISKLEKFNGCILADSVGLGKTYTALAVMTYYAYRGKRILVLCPKKLENNWNMYRHDYVNNPIYDRHLLYDVLYHTDLSRDKGHSNGIDLSLNNWHTYDLVVIDESHNFRNGGSSENDLSEGRENRYSRLMNRIIKSGVPTKVLMLSATPVNNRFNDLKNQIALAYEGDTDQIDSKLETKSSINDIFRNAQSAYNKWADLPAEERTTDKLLSTLDFDFFKVLDSVTIARSRKHIREFYDREAIGEFPQRLKPLNFEPDLTVSNLGITYKKLYHLLDKLQLTIY
;
A
#
# COMPACT_ATOMS: atom_id res chain seq x y z
N HIS A 1 30.36 17.05 -35.08
CA HIS A 1 29.29 16.40 -34.27
C HIS A 1 27.89 17.02 -34.49
N ALA A 2 27.78 18.27 -35.05
CA ALA A 2 26.50 18.91 -35.29
C ALA A 2 25.65 18.30 -36.44
N PRO A 3 26.21 17.69 -37.50
CA PRO A 3 25.39 17.16 -38.60
C PRO A 3 24.61 15.88 -38.28
N LEU A 4 25.11 15.08 -37.31
CA LEU A 4 24.45 13.81 -36.93
C LEU A 4 23.20 14.05 -36.06
N SER A 5 23.20 15.08 -35.24
CA SER A 5 22.04 15.41 -34.40
C SER A 5 20.86 15.96 -35.16
N LEU A 6 21.10 16.67 -36.29
CA LEU A 6 20.05 17.17 -37.17
C LEU A 6 19.37 16.05 -37.97
N ASN A 7 20.13 15.04 -38.43
CA ASN A 7 19.56 13.87 -39.07
C ASN A 7 18.66 13.05 -38.16
N TYR A 8 18.98 12.92 -36.86
CA TYR A 8 18.13 12.23 -35.90
C TYR A 8 16.86 13.02 -35.55
N LEU A 9 16.91 14.35 -35.57
CA LEU A 9 15.72 15.18 -35.41
C LEU A 9 14.79 15.07 -36.61
N ASP A 10 15.34 15.16 -37.84
CA ASP A 10 14.57 15.00 -39.05
C ASP A 10 13.94 13.58 -39.16
N GLU A 11 14.65 12.56 -38.71
CA GLU A 11 14.15 11.19 -38.69
C GLU A 11 13.07 10.99 -37.59
N PHE A 12 13.20 11.65 -36.44
CA PHE A 12 12.19 11.68 -35.40
C PHE A 12 10.93 12.41 -35.85
N ASP A 13 11.07 13.59 -36.46
CA ASP A 13 9.94 14.37 -36.95
C ASP A 13 9.18 13.62 -38.06
N ASN A 14 9.90 12.93 -38.97
CA ASN A 14 9.28 12.08 -39.97
C ASN A 14 8.52 10.89 -39.38
N LEU A 15 9.07 10.22 -38.36
CA LEU A 15 8.40 9.13 -37.66
C LEU A 15 7.20 9.63 -36.85
N TRP A 16 7.28 10.84 -36.29
CA TRP A 16 6.21 11.44 -35.50
C TRP A 16 4.99 11.84 -36.36
N GLU A 17 5.24 12.19 -37.63
CA GLU A 17 4.18 12.54 -38.60
C GLU A 17 3.58 11.32 -39.32
N GLU A 18 4.13 10.10 -39.14
CA GLU A 18 3.58 8.88 -39.73
C GLU A 18 2.44 8.29 -38.87
N ASP A 19 1.19 8.53 -39.28
CA ASP A 19 -0.05 8.05 -38.62
C ASP A 19 -0.13 6.52 -38.43
N ASP A 20 0.69 5.76 -39.13
CA ASP A 20 0.70 4.29 -39.08
C ASP A 20 1.47 3.74 -37.85
N TYR A 21 2.36 4.54 -37.24
CA TYR A 21 3.20 4.12 -36.13
C TYR A 21 2.85 4.79 -34.81
N PHE A 22 2.27 5.97 -34.84
CA PHE A 22 1.90 6.73 -33.67
C PHE A 22 0.44 7.17 -33.71
N ARG A 23 -0.28 6.94 -32.64
CA ARG A 23 -1.64 7.47 -32.46
C ARG A 23 -1.57 8.64 -31.48
N ASP A 24 -2.01 9.81 -31.88
CA ASP A 24 -2.21 10.92 -30.95
C ASP A 24 -3.38 10.60 -30.01
N VAL A 25 -3.06 10.37 -28.74
CA VAL A 25 -4.02 10.10 -27.67
C VAL A 25 -4.22 11.31 -26.75
N THR A 26 -3.70 12.48 -27.13
CA THR A 26 -3.70 13.69 -26.29
C THR A 26 -5.12 14.12 -25.92
N GLU A 27 -6.06 14.13 -26.88
CA GLU A 27 -7.46 14.49 -26.59
C GLU A 27 -8.15 13.44 -25.71
N GLU A 28 -7.96 12.16 -25.98
CA GLU A 28 -8.51 11.05 -25.19
C GLU A 28 -7.94 11.03 -23.77
N PHE A 29 -6.67 11.36 -23.62
CA PHE A 29 -5.99 11.53 -22.34
C PHE A 29 -6.49 12.78 -21.59
N LEU A 30 -6.67 13.91 -22.26
CA LEU A 30 -7.20 15.14 -21.67
C LEU A 30 -8.68 15.03 -21.28
N GLU A 31 -9.51 14.32 -22.07
CA GLU A 31 -10.90 14.04 -21.71
C GLU A 31 -10.97 13.15 -20.44
N ASN A 32 -10.12 12.12 -20.35
CA ASN A 32 -10.05 11.28 -19.16
C ASN A 32 -9.53 12.04 -17.92
N LEU A 33 -8.60 12.97 -18.11
CA LEU A 33 -8.15 13.89 -17.05
C LEU A 33 -9.24 14.87 -16.64
N ASN A 34 -10.01 15.43 -17.55
CA ASN A 34 -11.13 16.33 -17.26
C ASN A 34 -12.28 15.65 -16.48
N LEU A 35 -12.49 14.34 -16.70
CA LEU A 35 -13.40 13.54 -15.88
C LEU A 35 -12.88 13.35 -14.44
N ALA A 36 -11.57 13.42 -14.23
CA ALA A 36 -10.93 13.37 -12.93
C ALA A 36 -11.05 14.71 -12.14
N HIS A 37 -11.41 15.79 -12.80
CA HIS A 37 -11.38 17.15 -12.26
C HIS A 37 -12.51 17.54 -11.27
N LYS A 38 -13.48 16.65 -11.01
CA LYS A 38 -14.51 16.94 -10.00
C LYS A 38 -14.06 16.50 -8.62
N GLU A 39 -13.73 17.48 -7.76
CA GLU A 39 -13.55 17.39 -6.30
C GLU A 39 -13.05 16.02 -5.81
N HIS A 40 -11.74 15.77 -5.91
CA HIS A 40 -11.19 14.50 -5.51
C HIS A 40 -10.37 14.64 -4.23
N SER A 41 -10.58 13.69 -3.31
CA SER A 41 -9.81 13.57 -2.07
C SER A 41 -8.32 13.36 -2.36
N PRO A 42 -7.41 13.70 -1.42
CA PRO A 42 -5.98 13.40 -1.53
C PRO A 42 -5.68 11.93 -1.88
N GLU A 43 -6.56 11.02 -1.44
CA GLU A 43 -6.51 9.59 -1.78
C GLU A 43 -6.72 9.34 -3.27
N PHE A 44 -7.65 10.04 -3.90
CA PHE A 44 -7.90 9.93 -5.33
C PHE A 44 -6.72 10.44 -6.15
N ILE A 45 -6.14 11.57 -5.75
CA ILE A 45 -4.95 12.14 -6.39
C ILE A 45 -3.78 11.16 -6.30
N TYR A 46 -3.59 10.53 -5.13
CA TYR A 46 -2.60 9.48 -4.94
C TYR A 46 -2.82 8.29 -5.88
N TYR A 47 -4.07 7.81 -6.02
CA TYR A 47 -4.39 6.74 -6.96
C TYR A 47 -4.19 7.13 -8.42
N VAL A 48 -4.48 8.37 -8.81
CA VAL A 48 -4.25 8.87 -10.17
C VAL A 48 -2.75 8.98 -10.45
N MET A 49 -1.96 9.46 -9.49
CA MET A 49 -0.50 9.47 -9.60
C MET A 49 0.07 8.09 -9.84
N LEU A 50 -0.35 7.12 -9.00
CA LEU A 50 0.10 5.74 -9.13
C LEU A 50 -0.40 5.12 -10.44
N TYR A 51 -1.61 5.42 -10.89
CA TYR A 51 -2.18 4.94 -12.14
C TYR A 51 -1.34 5.34 -13.37
N ASN A 52 -0.98 6.61 -13.47
CA ASN A 52 -0.17 7.09 -14.60
C ASN A 52 1.26 6.52 -14.59
N LEU A 53 1.81 6.23 -13.41
CA LEU A 53 3.12 5.60 -13.26
C LEU A 53 3.13 4.13 -13.67
N PHE A 54 2.07 3.39 -13.33
CA PHE A 54 2.04 1.94 -13.57
C PHE A 54 1.70 1.59 -15.01
N ASN A 55 1.14 2.50 -15.80
CA ASN A 55 0.78 2.24 -17.19
C ASN A 55 2.00 2.02 -18.10
N GLU A 56 3.10 2.73 -17.84
CA GLU A 56 4.34 2.59 -18.63
C GLU A 56 5.17 1.35 -18.25
N PHE A 57 5.01 0.81 -17.02
CA PHE A 57 5.88 -0.25 -16.48
C PHE A 57 5.30 -1.66 -16.47
N LEU A 58 4.04 -1.86 -16.88
CA LEU A 58 3.46 -3.21 -16.97
C LEU A 58 4.09 -4.07 -18.09
N GLU A 59 4.75 -3.44 -19.05
CA GLU A 59 5.43 -4.16 -20.14
C GLU A 59 6.81 -4.71 -19.75
N ASP A 60 7.43 -4.19 -18.69
CA ASP A 60 8.78 -4.56 -18.25
C ASP A 60 8.85 -5.64 -17.15
N ILE A 61 7.74 -6.30 -16.80
CA ILE A 61 7.79 -7.46 -15.91
C ILE A 61 8.28 -8.67 -16.71
N ASN A 62 9.56 -8.68 -16.99
CA ASN A 62 10.23 -9.86 -17.52
C ASN A 62 10.18 -10.99 -16.47
N GLU A 63 9.64 -12.13 -16.86
CA GLU A 63 9.54 -13.34 -16.02
C GLU A 63 10.92 -13.86 -15.55
N ASP A 64 11.99 -13.34 -16.14
CA ASP A 64 13.39 -13.77 -15.91
C ASP A 64 13.97 -13.34 -14.55
N PHE A 65 13.29 -12.50 -13.78
CA PHE A 65 13.81 -11.98 -12.50
C PHE A 65 13.27 -12.65 -11.24
N LEU A 66 12.43 -13.68 -11.35
CA LEU A 66 12.04 -14.44 -10.15
C LEU A 66 13.16 -15.41 -9.76
N PRO A 67 13.83 -15.18 -8.62
CA PRO A 67 14.89 -16.10 -8.20
C PRO A 67 14.28 -17.48 -7.97
N ASN A 68 14.71 -18.45 -8.76
CA ASN A 68 14.37 -19.88 -8.68
C ASN A 68 12.87 -20.22 -8.81
N GLU A 69 12.40 -20.41 -10.03
CA GLU A 69 11.05 -20.92 -10.33
C GLU A 69 10.78 -22.34 -9.80
N GLY A 70 11.82 -23.07 -9.35
CA GLY A 70 11.77 -24.50 -9.02
C GLY A 70 11.01 -24.92 -7.76
N VAL A 71 10.22 -24.08 -7.11
CA VAL A 71 9.64 -24.40 -5.77
C VAL A 71 8.14 -24.69 -5.80
N GLY A 72 7.51 -24.79 -6.98
CA GLY A 72 6.12 -25.29 -7.07
C GLY A 72 5.01 -24.42 -6.45
N TYR A 73 5.28 -23.15 -6.06
CA TYR A 73 4.24 -22.29 -5.47
C TYR A 73 3.11 -21.94 -6.47
N LYS A 74 3.42 -21.97 -7.78
CA LYS A 74 2.43 -21.79 -8.86
C LYS A 74 1.46 -22.98 -8.97
N GLU A 75 1.77 -24.11 -8.36
CA GLU A 75 0.91 -25.30 -8.28
C GLU A 75 0.04 -25.30 -7.01
N SER A 76 0.23 -24.31 -6.12
CA SER A 76 -0.53 -24.19 -4.90
C SER A 76 -2.01 -23.87 -5.16
N LYS A 77 -2.90 -24.31 -4.26
CA LYS A 77 -4.34 -24.03 -4.36
C LYS A 77 -4.63 -22.54 -4.42
N ILE A 78 -3.91 -21.73 -3.64
CA ILE A 78 -4.09 -20.27 -3.64
C ILE A 78 -3.79 -19.68 -5.01
N TRP A 79 -2.72 -20.10 -5.67
CA TRP A 79 -2.37 -19.62 -7.00
C TRP A 79 -3.46 -19.88 -8.04
N GLY A 80 -4.07 -21.05 -7.99
CA GLY A 80 -5.17 -21.43 -8.88
C GLY A 80 -6.46 -20.62 -8.69
N LEU A 81 -6.63 -19.98 -7.53
CA LEU A 81 -7.79 -19.13 -7.21
C LEU A 81 -7.57 -17.66 -7.53
N LEU A 82 -6.35 -17.25 -7.84
CA LEU A 82 -6.04 -15.86 -8.15
C LEU A 82 -6.50 -15.49 -9.55
N TYR A 83 -7.07 -14.30 -9.67
CA TYR A 83 -7.23 -13.64 -10.96
C TYR A 83 -5.87 -13.22 -11.53
N ASP A 84 -5.78 -13.03 -12.84
CA ASP A 84 -4.51 -12.72 -13.49
C ASP A 84 -3.89 -11.42 -12.97
N PHE A 85 -4.68 -10.38 -12.76
CA PHE A 85 -4.19 -9.17 -12.13
C PHE A 85 -3.59 -9.39 -10.73
N GLN A 86 -4.09 -10.37 -9.96
CA GLN A 86 -3.52 -10.72 -8.66
C GLN A 86 -2.23 -11.52 -8.82
N LYS A 87 -2.16 -12.43 -9.81
CA LYS A 87 -0.92 -13.16 -10.13
C LYS A 87 0.21 -12.22 -10.51
N ASP A 88 -0.08 -11.21 -11.33
CA ASP A 88 0.90 -10.19 -11.70
C ASP A 88 1.34 -9.36 -10.49
N ALA A 89 0.40 -9.02 -9.60
CA ALA A 89 0.78 -8.39 -8.34
C ALA A 89 1.70 -9.27 -7.48
N VAL A 90 1.42 -10.56 -7.36
CA VAL A 90 2.26 -11.49 -6.59
C VAL A 90 3.68 -11.50 -7.14
N LYS A 91 3.85 -11.64 -8.46
CA LYS A 91 5.16 -11.61 -9.11
C LYS A 91 5.90 -10.30 -8.83
N SER A 92 5.21 -9.16 -9.03
CA SER A 92 5.77 -7.83 -8.80
C SER A 92 6.12 -7.61 -7.31
N ILE A 93 5.28 -8.03 -6.36
CA ILE A 93 5.56 -7.94 -4.93
C ILE A 93 6.82 -8.74 -4.59
N ILE A 94 6.93 -9.98 -5.07
CA ILE A 94 8.10 -10.83 -4.81
C ILE A 94 9.36 -10.14 -5.33
N SER A 95 9.35 -9.65 -6.58
CA SER A 95 10.48 -8.92 -7.16
C SER A 95 10.88 -7.71 -6.31
N LYS A 96 9.91 -6.90 -5.88
CA LYS A 96 10.17 -5.72 -5.02
C LYS A 96 10.70 -6.12 -3.63
N LEU A 97 10.16 -7.18 -3.02
CA LEU A 97 10.64 -7.70 -1.74
C LEU A 97 12.07 -8.23 -1.85
N GLU A 98 12.43 -8.89 -2.95
CA GLU A 98 13.80 -9.37 -3.17
C GLU A 98 14.78 -8.21 -3.41
N LYS A 99 14.39 -7.19 -4.16
CA LYS A 99 15.25 -6.05 -4.51
C LYS A 99 15.35 -5.02 -3.38
N PHE A 100 14.22 -4.67 -2.76
CA PHE A 100 14.11 -3.52 -1.84
C PHE A 100 13.79 -3.90 -0.39
N ASN A 101 13.62 -5.19 -0.08
CA ASN A 101 13.20 -5.72 1.23
C ASN A 101 11.80 -5.27 1.69
N GLY A 102 11.08 -4.51 0.90
CA GLY A 102 9.74 -4.05 1.26
C GLY A 102 8.87 -3.71 0.07
N CYS A 103 7.56 -3.88 0.27
CA CYS A 103 6.55 -3.51 -0.71
C CYS A 103 5.25 -3.11 0.00
N ILE A 104 4.59 -2.06 -0.50
CA ILE A 104 3.25 -1.65 -0.09
C ILE A 104 2.26 -2.08 -1.16
N LEU A 105 1.34 -2.97 -0.82
CA LEU A 105 0.19 -3.29 -1.68
C LEU A 105 -0.98 -2.36 -1.32
N ALA A 106 -1.17 -1.35 -2.16
CA ALA A 106 -2.13 -0.27 -1.96
C ALA A 106 -3.38 -0.39 -2.85
N ASP A 107 -3.71 -1.59 -3.28
CA ASP A 107 -4.90 -1.86 -4.09
C ASP A 107 -6.19 -1.35 -3.43
N SER A 108 -7.14 -0.89 -4.23
CA SER A 108 -8.46 -0.47 -3.75
C SER A 108 -9.14 -1.56 -2.92
N VAL A 109 -10.04 -1.13 -2.01
CA VAL A 109 -10.82 -2.05 -1.17
C VAL A 109 -11.61 -3.03 -2.05
N GLY A 110 -11.59 -4.31 -1.68
CA GLY A 110 -12.33 -5.38 -2.36
C GLY A 110 -11.60 -5.99 -3.58
N LEU A 111 -10.32 -5.68 -3.80
CA LEU A 111 -9.49 -6.30 -4.84
C LEU A 111 -8.74 -7.56 -4.35
N GLY A 112 -9.04 -8.04 -3.15
CA GLY A 112 -8.50 -9.30 -2.65
C GLY A 112 -7.05 -9.21 -2.16
N LYS A 113 -6.62 -8.07 -1.55
CA LYS A 113 -5.27 -7.92 -0.99
C LYS A 113 -4.83 -9.08 -0.11
N THR A 114 -5.75 -9.63 0.70
CA THR A 114 -5.46 -10.78 1.57
C THR A 114 -5.07 -12.02 0.76
N TYR A 115 -5.78 -12.31 -0.34
CA TYR A 115 -5.45 -13.45 -1.22
C TYR A 115 -4.11 -13.25 -1.92
N THR A 116 -3.84 -12.05 -2.42
CA THR A 116 -2.55 -11.69 -3.00
C THR A 116 -1.42 -11.87 -1.98
N ALA A 117 -1.61 -11.40 -0.74
CA ALA A 117 -0.63 -11.56 0.33
C ALA A 117 -0.42 -13.04 0.71
N LEU A 118 -1.50 -13.84 0.81
CA LEU A 118 -1.40 -15.28 1.08
C LEU A 118 -0.61 -16.02 0.00
N ALA A 119 -0.74 -15.63 -1.27
CA ALA A 119 0.06 -16.22 -2.35
C ALA A 119 1.55 -15.82 -2.25
N VAL A 120 1.85 -14.56 -1.89
CA VAL A 120 3.23 -14.15 -1.59
C VAL A 120 3.78 -14.93 -0.39
N MET A 121 2.99 -15.08 0.67
CA MET A 121 3.37 -15.87 1.84
C MET A 121 3.64 -17.32 1.47
N THR A 122 2.83 -17.92 0.59
CA THR A 122 3.04 -19.28 0.09
C THR A 122 4.39 -19.42 -0.61
N TYR A 123 4.78 -18.43 -1.44
CA TYR A 123 6.09 -18.42 -2.08
C TYR A 123 7.24 -18.49 -1.06
N TYR A 124 7.16 -17.73 0.04
CA TYR A 124 8.18 -17.75 1.09
C TYR A 124 8.08 -19.00 1.98
N ALA A 125 6.88 -19.46 2.29
CA ALA A 125 6.65 -20.66 3.09
C ALA A 125 7.25 -21.94 2.43
N TYR A 126 7.11 -22.09 1.10
CA TYR A 126 7.71 -23.16 0.34
C TYR A 126 9.24 -23.13 0.33
N ARG A 127 9.84 -22.00 0.72
CA ARG A 127 11.29 -21.84 0.91
C ARG A 127 11.72 -21.99 2.38
N GLY A 128 10.83 -22.49 3.23
CA GLY A 128 11.09 -22.68 4.65
C GLY A 128 11.24 -21.38 5.45
N LYS A 129 10.73 -20.26 4.92
CA LYS A 129 10.81 -18.95 5.56
C LYS A 129 9.77 -18.80 6.65
N ARG A 130 10.16 -18.22 7.80
CA ARG A 130 9.24 -17.90 8.90
C ARG A 130 8.48 -16.63 8.60
N ILE A 131 7.18 -16.68 8.76
CA ILE A 131 6.26 -15.62 8.39
C ILE A 131 5.47 -15.15 9.61
N LEU A 132 5.41 -13.84 9.80
CA LEU A 132 4.58 -13.19 10.80
C LEU A 132 3.54 -12.31 10.09
N VAL A 133 2.28 -12.44 10.48
CA VAL A 133 1.22 -11.50 10.11
C VAL A 133 0.91 -10.63 11.31
N LEU A 134 1.00 -9.32 11.12
CA LEU A 134 0.58 -8.30 12.08
C LEU A 134 -0.72 -7.66 11.60
N CYS A 135 -1.79 -7.79 12.34
CA CYS A 135 -3.09 -7.23 11.97
C CYS A 135 -3.81 -6.55 13.13
N PRO A 136 -4.81 -5.68 12.87
CA PRO A 136 -5.75 -5.27 13.90
C PRO A 136 -6.52 -6.47 14.46
N LYS A 137 -6.79 -6.50 15.76
CA LYS A 137 -7.51 -7.61 16.40
C LYS A 137 -8.86 -7.93 15.73
N LYS A 138 -9.57 -6.94 15.21
CA LYS A 138 -10.83 -7.11 14.49
C LYS A 138 -10.71 -7.93 13.20
N LEU A 139 -9.50 -8.05 12.64
CA LEU A 139 -9.21 -8.82 11.42
C LEU A 139 -8.60 -10.20 11.71
N GLU A 140 -8.55 -10.60 12.96
CA GLU A 140 -8.01 -11.90 13.39
C GLU A 140 -8.58 -13.08 12.61
N ASN A 141 -9.89 -13.14 12.49
CA ASN A 141 -10.57 -14.23 11.80
C ASN A 141 -10.23 -14.28 10.31
N ASN A 142 -9.99 -13.14 9.68
CA ASN A 142 -9.63 -13.06 8.26
C ASN A 142 -8.27 -13.73 7.98
N TRP A 143 -7.39 -13.82 8.99
CA TRP A 143 -6.09 -14.46 8.85
C TRP A 143 -6.06 -15.87 9.43
N ASN A 144 -6.72 -16.10 10.58
CA ASN A 144 -6.72 -17.42 11.23
C ASN A 144 -7.47 -18.48 10.45
N MET A 145 -8.50 -18.10 9.67
CA MET A 145 -9.29 -19.05 8.89
C MET A 145 -8.45 -19.83 7.84
N TYR A 146 -7.32 -19.28 7.41
CA TYR A 146 -6.45 -19.93 6.40
C TYR A 146 -5.31 -20.75 6.99
N ARG A 147 -5.14 -20.77 8.33
CA ARG A 147 -4.05 -21.50 9.01
C ARG A 147 -4.29 -22.98 9.18
N HIS A 148 -5.55 -23.39 9.23
CA HIS A 148 -5.95 -24.76 9.59
C HIS A 148 -6.82 -25.39 8.53
N ASP A 149 -6.85 -26.72 8.55
CA ASP A 149 -7.71 -27.51 7.65
C ASP A 149 -9.17 -27.45 8.11
N TYR A 150 -9.77 -26.29 7.92
CA TYR A 150 -11.20 -26.10 8.14
C TYR A 150 -11.99 -26.38 6.85
N VAL A 151 -13.22 -26.86 6.98
CA VAL A 151 -14.14 -27.10 5.86
C VAL A 151 -14.29 -25.87 4.96
N ASN A 152 -14.18 -24.69 5.55
CA ASN A 152 -14.31 -23.39 4.84
C ASN A 152 -12.99 -22.82 4.36
N ASN A 153 -11.86 -23.56 4.47
CA ASN A 153 -10.58 -23.10 3.99
C ASN A 153 -10.27 -23.69 2.60
N PRO A 154 -10.57 -22.97 1.51
CA PRO A 154 -10.37 -23.48 0.14
C PRO A 154 -8.89 -23.56 -0.25
N ILE A 155 -8.01 -22.87 0.50
CA ILE A 155 -6.59 -22.73 0.17
C ILE A 155 -5.68 -23.48 1.15
N TYR A 156 -6.26 -24.35 2.00
CA TYR A 156 -5.42 -25.07 2.96
C TYR A 156 -4.23 -25.75 2.30
N ASP A 157 -3.07 -25.37 2.81
CA ASP A 157 -1.77 -25.93 2.42
C ASP A 157 -0.94 -26.16 3.68
N ARG A 158 -0.49 -27.41 3.87
CA ARG A 158 0.32 -27.81 5.04
C ARG A 158 1.67 -27.09 5.13
N HIS A 159 2.15 -26.53 4.02
CA HIS A 159 3.41 -25.79 3.98
C HIS A 159 3.23 -24.31 4.31
N LEU A 160 2.01 -23.76 4.20
CA LEU A 160 1.73 -22.38 4.52
C LEU A 160 1.57 -22.21 6.03
N LEU A 161 2.70 -22.15 6.71
CA LEU A 161 2.77 -21.92 8.16
C LEU A 161 3.13 -20.45 8.42
N TYR A 162 2.35 -19.79 9.27
CA TYR A 162 2.60 -18.42 9.70
C TYR A 162 2.03 -18.13 11.07
N ASP A 163 2.63 -17.19 11.76
CA ASP A 163 2.17 -16.68 13.04
C ASP A 163 1.26 -15.46 12.81
N VAL A 164 0.22 -15.30 13.63
CA VAL A 164 -0.67 -14.12 13.61
C VAL A 164 -0.63 -13.46 14.96
N LEU A 165 -0.21 -12.20 14.99
CA LEU A 165 -0.20 -11.36 16.17
C LEU A 165 -0.90 -10.03 15.89
N TYR A 166 -1.29 -9.32 16.94
CA TYR A 166 -1.97 -8.04 16.79
C TYR A 166 -0.95 -6.89 16.85
N HIS A 167 -1.29 -5.76 16.23
CA HIS A 167 -0.48 -4.54 16.35
C HIS A 167 -0.23 -4.15 17.81
N THR A 168 -1.18 -4.45 18.71
CA THR A 168 -1.07 -4.17 20.16
C THR A 168 -0.11 -5.09 20.87
N ASP A 169 0.18 -6.27 20.33
CA ASP A 169 1.09 -7.23 20.95
C ASP A 169 2.54 -6.75 20.91
N LEU A 170 2.88 -5.90 19.93
CA LEU A 170 4.18 -5.23 19.91
C LEU A 170 4.44 -4.38 21.16
N SER A 171 3.39 -3.91 21.84
CA SER A 171 3.52 -3.13 23.08
C SER A 171 3.57 -3.98 24.34
N ARG A 172 3.60 -5.31 24.20
CA ARG A 172 3.55 -6.27 25.31
C ARG A 172 4.81 -7.11 25.34
N ASP A 173 5.35 -7.32 26.54
CA ASP A 173 6.53 -8.18 26.76
C ASP A 173 6.16 -9.56 27.29
N LYS A 174 4.92 -9.73 27.79
CA LYS A 174 4.43 -10.96 28.41
C LYS A 174 2.98 -11.22 28.06
N GLY A 175 2.58 -12.46 28.25
CA GLY A 175 1.20 -12.93 28.04
C GLY A 175 1.04 -13.70 26.76
N HIS A 176 -0.16 -14.22 26.53
CA HIS A 176 -0.50 -15.02 25.37
C HIS A 176 -1.31 -14.18 24.37
N SER A 177 -1.05 -14.40 23.09
CA SER A 177 -1.82 -13.83 22.01
C SER A 177 -1.90 -14.87 20.87
N ASN A 178 -3.13 -15.20 20.48
CA ASN A 178 -3.40 -16.13 19.37
C ASN A 178 -2.62 -17.48 19.47
N GLY A 179 -2.51 -18.01 20.72
CA GLY A 179 -1.79 -19.27 21.01
C GLY A 179 -0.29 -19.12 21.17
N ILE A 180 0.27 -17.92 21.06
CA ILE A 180 1.70 -17.64 21.16
C ILE A 180 1.99 -16.98 22.52
N ASP A 181 2.96 -17.50 23.26
CA ASP A 181 3.51 -16.83 24.44
C ASP A 181 4.49 -15.75 24.00
N LEU A 182 4.14 -14.48 24.21
CA LEU A 182 4.92 -13.33 23.78
C LEU A 182 6.29 -13.25 24.46
N SER A 183 6.43 -13.81 25.67
CA SER A 183 7.70 -13.83 26.41
C SER A 183 8.71 -14.84 25.84
N LEU A 184 8.23 -15.86 25.13
CA LEU A 184 9.04 -16.91 24.52
C LEU A 184 9.16 -16.73 23.00
N ASN A 185 8.48 -15.74 22.43
CA ASN A 185 8.50 -15.55 20.98
C ASN A 185 9.85 -15.02 20.51
N ASN A 186 10.46 -15.74 19.57
CA ASN A 186 11.71 -15.33 18.94
C ASN A 186 11.44 -14.31 17.83
N TRP A 187 11.27 -13.05 18.20
CA TRP A 187 10.92 -11.96 17.32
C TRP A 187 11.91 -11.75 16.16
N HIS A 188 13.19 -12.06 16.37
CA HIS A 188 14.28 -11.83 15.42
C HIS A 188 14.46 -12.95 14.37
N THR A 189 13.54 -13.90 14.30
CA THR A 189 13.66 -15.06 13.38
C THR A 189 12.66 -15.02 12.23
N TYR A 190 11.85 -13.97 12.09
CA TYR A 190 10.90 -13.85 11.00
C TYR A 190 11.59 -13.32 9.74
N ASP A 191 11.52 -14.09 8.65
CA ASP A 191 12.04 -13.71 7.34
C ASP A 191 11.08 -12.77 6.57
N LEU A 192 9.77 -12.93 6.80
CA LEU A 192 8.73 -12.08 6.19
C LEU A 192 7.76 -11.60 7.25
N VAL A 193 7.52 -10.31 7.28
CA VAL A 193 6.45 -9.69 8.08
C VAL A 193 5.40 -9.11 7.13
N VAL A 194 4.16 -9.56 7.27
CA VAL A 194 3.00 -9.01 6.55
C VAL A 194 2.23 -8.11 7.52
N ILE A 195 2.09 -6.84 7.20
CA ILE A 195 1.41 -5.86 8.05
C ILE A 195 0.10 -5.48 7.39
N ASP A 196 -1.01 -5.98 7.91
CA ASP A 196 -2.34 -5.58 7.44
C ASP A 196 -2.76 -4.26 8.11
N GLU A 197 -3.42 -3.39 7.34
CA GLU A 197 -3.72 -2.01 7.72
C GLU A 197 -2.46 -1.25 8.19
N SER A 198 -1.41 -1.28 7.35
CA SER A 198 -0.10 -0.72 7.64
C SER A 198 -0.09 0.79 7.92
N HIS A 199 -1.15 1.51 7.55
CA HIS A 199 -1.32 2.92 7.91
C HIS A 199 -1.29 3.17 9.44
N ASN A 200 -1.47 2.14 10.26
CA ASN A 200 -1.32 2.26 11.71
C ASN A 200 0.15 2.48 12.15
N PHE A 201 1.10 2.27 11.26
CA PHE A 201 2.54 2.49 11.50
C PHE A 201 3.09 3.77 10.86
N ARG A 202 2.24 4.62 10.31
CA ARG A 202 2.62 5.87 9.61
C ARG A 202 3.33 6.91 10.48
N ASN A 203 3.08 6.92 11.78
CA ASN A 203 3.61 7.97 12.68
C ASN A 203 5.13 7.86 12.94
N GLY A 204 5.77 6.78 12.45
CA GLY A 204 7.20 6.57 12.64
C GLY A 204 7.62 6.21 14.07
N GLY A 205 8.91 6.34 14.34
CA GLY A 205 9.51 6.00 15.63
C GLY A 205 9.15 6.96 16.75
N SER A 206 9.49 6.57 17.98
CA SER A 206 9.37 7.41 19.15
C SER A 206 10.36 8.59 19.06
N SER A 207 9.98 9.75 19.60
CA SER A 207 10.90 10.87 19.76
C SER A 207 12.02 10.54 20.73
N GLU A 208 13.14 11.32 20.68
CA GLU A 208 14.22 11.14 21.64
C GLU A 208 13.74 11.30 23.08
N ASN A 209 12.78 12.19 23.33
CA ASN A 209 12.17 12.38 24.64
C ASN A 209 11.37 11.15 25.08
N ASP A 210 10.61 10.51 24.18
CA ASP A 210 9.88 9.29 24.52
C ASP A 210 10.83 8.14 24.87
N LEU A 211 11.93 8.02 24.12
CA LEU A 211 12.97 7.01 24.40
C LEU A 211 13.67 7.25 25.73
N SER A 212 13.94 8.49 26.09
CA SER A 212 14.53 8.86 27.40
C SER A 212 13.60 8.52 28.59
N GLU A 213 12.28 8.53 28.36
CA GLU A 213 11.25 8.12 29.33
C GLU A 213 10.94 6.60 29.29
N GLY A 214 11.65 5.82 28.47
CA GLY A 214 11.40 4.39 28.30
C GLY A 214 10.10 4.06 27.54
N ARG A 215 9.53 5.03 26.84
CA ARG A 215 8.29 4.91 26.06
C ARG A 215 8.60 4.59 24.60
N GLU A 216 8.74 3.31 24.31
CA GLU A 216 8.93 2.86 22.95
C GLU A 216 7.56 2.58 22.29
N ASN A 217 7.26 3.23 21.16
CA ASN A 217 6.02 3.01 20.42
C ASN A 217 6.07 1.71 19.60
N ARG A 218 4.92 1.31 19.03
CA ARG A 218 4.79 0.05 18.25
C ARG A 218 5.71 0.02 17.04
N TYR A 219 5.90 1.17 16.37
CA TYR A 219 6.78 1.29 15.21
C TYR A 219 8.23 1.02 15.61
N SER A 220 8.71 1.66 16.68
CA SER A 220 10.08 1.46 17.18
C SER A 220 10.30 0.01 17.65
N ARG A 221 9.31 -0.61 18.29
CA ARG A 221 9.41 -2.02 18.68
C ARG A 221 9.43 -2.97 17.49
N LEU A 222 8.61 -2.73 16.45
CA LEU A 222 8.66 -3.47 15.19
C LEU A 222 10.04 -3.34 14.56
N MET A 223 10.54 -2.12 14.44
CA MET A 223 11.85 -1.82 13.87
C MET A 223 12.99 -2.50 14.64
N ASN A 224 13.03 -2.33 15.96
CA ASN A 224 14.16 -2.77 16.76
C ASN A 224 14.16 -4.28 17.08
N ARG A 225 12.95 -4.87 17.32
CA ARG A 225 12.85 -6.27 17.76
C ARG A 225 12.76 -7.26 16.62
N ILE A 226 12.26 -6.83 15.47
CA ILE A 226 11.99 -7.72 14.33
C ILE A 226 12.89 -7.36 13.15
N ILE A 227 12.80 -6.12 12.68
CA ILE A 227 13.40 -5.74 11.39
C ILE A 227 14.92 -5.61 11.50
N LYS A 228 15.41 -4.89 12.51
CA LYS A 228 16.87 -4.66 12.70
C LYS A 228 17.59 -5.79 13.42
N SER A 229 16.87 -6.72 14.04
CA SER A 229 17.44 -7.75 14.89
C SER A 229 17.35 -9.13 14.23
N GLY A 230 18.49 -9.73 13.93
CA GLY A 230 18.54 -11.12 13.51
C GLY A 230 18.61 -11.32 12.01
N VAL A 231 17.64 -12.04 11.43
CA VAL A 231 17.62 -12.31 9.98
C VAL A 231 17.19 -11.09 9.17
N PRO A 232 17.68 -10.92 7.93
CA PRO A 232 17.19 -9.87 7.04
C PRO A 232 15.69 -10.05 6.79
N THR A 233 14.87 -9.21 7.40
CA THR A 233 13.41 -9.31 7.36
C THR A 233 12.84 -8.53 6.19
N LYS A 234 12.03 -9.19 5.38
CA LYS A 234 11.25 -8.53 4.33
C LYS A 234 9.90 -8.07 4.88
N VAL A 235 9.39 -6.93 4.40
CA VAL A 235 8.17 -6.33 4.92
C VAL A 235 7.15 -6.12 3.80
N LEU A 236 6.04 -6.85 3.84
CA LEU A 236 4.89 -6.64 2.98
C LEU A 236 3.81 -5.86 3.73
N MET A 237 3.50 -4.69 3.27
CA MET A 237 2.51 -3.79 3.87
C MET A 237 1.23 -3.78 3.05
N LEU A 238 0.09 -3.98 3.70
CA LEU A 238 -1.23 -3.93 3.06
C LEU A 238 -1.99 -2.71 3.59
N SER A 239 -2.39 -1.82 2.70
CA SER A 239 -3.21 -0.67 3.06
C SER A 239 -4.03 -0.22 1.87
N ALA A 240 -5.29 0.15 2.09
CA ALA A 240 -6.06 0.83 1.04
C ALA A 240 -5.73 2.33 0.95
N THR A 241 -5.11 2.89 1.99
CA THR A 241 -4.83 4.32 2.14
C THR A 241 -3.45 4.53 2.78
N PRO A 242 -2.35 4.22 2.04
CA PRO A 242 -1.00 4.33 2.60
C PRO A 242 -0.60 5.78 2.92
N VAL A 243 -1.21 6.75 2.25
CA VAL A 243 -1.06 8.18 2.51
C VAL A 243 -2.39 8.73 3.01
N ASN A 244 -2.38 9.46 4.11
CA ASN A 244 -3.56 10.17 4.59
C ASN A 244 -3.47 11.67 4.25
N ASN A 245 -2.60 12.42 4.92
CA ASN A 245 -2.47 13.86 4.73
C ASN A 245 -1.02 14.31 4.49
N ARG A 246 -0.04 13.43 4.66
CA ARG A 246 1.39 13.77 4.58
C ARG A 246 2.17 12.67 3.87
N PHE A 247 3.07 13.04 2.99
CA PHE A 247 3.99 12.09 2.38
C PHE A 247 4.97 11.47 3.39
N ASN A 248 5.19 12.13 4.53
CA ASN A 248 5.94 11.52 5.63
C ASN A 248 5.27 10.24 6.17
N ASP A 249 3.96 10.10 6.08
CA ASP A 249 3.24 8.88 6.47
C ASP A 249 3.70 7.68 5.62
N LEU A 250 3.88 7.92 4.33
CA LEU A 250 4.40 6.93 3.38
C LEU A 250 5.89 6.68 3.61
N LYS A 251 6.69 7.74 3.78
CA LYS A 251 8.11 7.62 4.09
C LYS A 251 8.37 6.73 5.30
N ASN A 252 7.61 6.93 6.39
CA ASN A 252 7.74 6.12 7.60
C ASN A 252 7.39 4.65 7.37
N GLN A 253 6.37 4.37 6.55
CA GLN A 253 6.05 3.00 6.18
C GLN A 253 7.18 2.38 5.32
N ILE A 254 7.66 3.08 4.30
CA ILE A 254 8.76 2.62 3.46
C ILE A 254 10.04 2.40 4.28
N ALA A 255 10.28 3.22 5.31
CA ALA A 255 11.45 3.08 6.18
C ALA A 255 11.55 1.71 6.88
N LEU A 256 10.43 0.99 7.05
CA LEU A 256 10.45 -0.39 7.53
C LEU A 256 11.19 -1.34 6.56
N ALA A 257 11.20 -1.03 5.26
CA ALA A 257 11.85 -1.86 4.25
C ALA A 257 13.39 -1.74 4.25
N TYR A 258 13.92 -0.59 4.62
CA TYR A 258 15.35 -0.32 4.64
C TYR A 258 15.90 -0.10 6.06
N GLU A 259 15.23 -0.64 7.06
CA GLU A 259 15.65 -0.59 8.48
C GLU A 259 15.84 0.84 9.02
N GLY A 260 15.24 1.84 8.36
CA GLY A 260 15.47 3.25 8.65
C GLY A 260 16.86 3.78 8.23
N ASP A 261 17.68 2.96 7.59
CA ASP A 261 18.99 3.33 7.03
C ASP A 261 18.85 3.73 5.57
N THR A 262 18.85 5.05 5.31
CA THR A 262 18.62 5.61 3.98
C THR A 262 19.67 5.20 2.95
N ASP A 263 20.91 4.92 3.38
CA ASP A 263 22.00 4.56 2.46
C ASP A 263 21.71 3.20 1.79
N GLN A 264 21.00 2.31 2.48
CA GLN A 264 20.61 1.00 1.92
C GLN A 264 19.64 1.12 0.76
N ILE A 265 18.70 2.06 0.81
CA ILE A 265 17.71 2.24 -0.25
C ILE A 265 18.20 3.20 -1.33
N ASP A 266 18.89 4.26 -0.97
CA ASP A 266 19.44 5.25 -1.91
C ASP A 266 20.37 4.58 -2.94
N SER A 267 21.20 3.63 -2.49
CA SER A 267 22.08 2.86 -3.38
C SER A 267 21.33 1.95 -4.38
N LYS A 268 20.08 1.54 -4.06
CA LYS A 268 19.27 0.64 -4.89
C LYS A 268 18.33 1.37 -5.83
N LEU A 269 17.96 2.61 -5.49
CA LEU A 269 16.95 3.39 -6.23
C LEU A 269 17.52 4.11 -7.45
N GLU A 270 18.85 4.32 -7.50
CA GLU A 270 19.51 5.08 -8.57
C GLU A 270 18.90 6.49 -8.76
N THR A 271 18.47 7.13 -7.68
CA THR A 271 17.92 8.48 -7.68
C THR A 271 19.04 9.52 -7.59
N LYS A 272 18.76 10.75 -8.04
CA LYS A 272 19.71 11.85 -7.95
C LYS A 272 19.82 12.43 -6.55
N SER A 273 18.74 12.33 -5.79
CA SER A 273 18.62 12.88 -4.43
C SER A 273 18.40 11.76 -3.43
N SER A 274 18.74 12.02 -2.15
CA SER A 274 18.44 11.07 -1.08
C SER A 274 16.94 10.93 -0.86
N ILE A 275 16.48 9.76 -0.38
CA ILE A 275 15.08 9.52 -0.08
C ILE A 275 14.51 10.58 0.88
N ASN A 276 15.32 11.08 1.81
CA ASN A 276 14.92 12.13 2.74
C ASN A 276 14.62 13.44 2.03
N ASP A 277 15.46 13.84 1.09
CA ASP A 277 15.30 15.06 0.30
C ASP A 277 14.12 14.94 -0.66
N ILE A 278 13.96 13.77 -1.30
CA ILE A 278 12.85 13.48 -2.19
C ILE A 278 11.51 13.69 -1.46
N PHE A 279 11.32 13.08 -0.29
CA PHE A 279 10.08 13.23 0.47
C PHE A 279 9.88 14.63 1.03
N ARG A 280 10.95 15.33 1.44
CA ARG A 280 10.88 16.73 1.88
C ARG A 280 10.43 17.64 0.75
N ASN A 281 11.00 17.48 -0.43
CA ASN A 281 10.65 18.27 -1.62
C ASN A 281 9.20 17.99 -2.06
N ALA A 282 8.80 16.72 -2.10
CA ALA A 282 7.44 16.32 -2.42
C ALA A 282 6.41 16.91 -1.44
N GLN A 283 6.69 16.86 -0.13
CA GLN A 283 5.82 17.48 0.87
C GLN A 283 5.74 19.00 0.72
N SER A 284 6.84 19.66 0.40
CA SER A 284 6.86 21.11 0.13
C SER A 284 6.03 21.45 -1.10
N ALA A 285 6.15 20.67 -2.18
CA ALA A 285 5.35 20.82 -3.39
C ALA A 285 3.85 20.65 -3.11
N TYR A 286 3.50 19.61 -2.34
CA TYR A 286 2.12 19.37 -1.94
C TYR A 286 1.54 20.52 -1.09
N ASN A 287 2.29 21.04 -0.12
CA ASN A 287 1.84 22.15 0.71
C ASN A 287 1.60 23.39 -0.13
N LYS A 288 2.52 23.74 -1.04
CA LYS A 288 2.34 24.86 -1.98
C LYS A 288 1.10 24.69 -2.86
N TRP A 289 0.85 23.48 -3.33
CA TRP A 289 -0.33 23.16 -4.12
C TRP A 289 -1.61 23.26 -3.26
N ALA A 290 -1.60 22.79 -2.03
CA ALA A 290 -2.74 22.86 -1.11
C ALA A 290 -3.12 24.30 -0.71
N ASP A 291 -2.17 25.22 -0.74
CA ASP A 291 -2.38 26.64 -0.46
C ASP A 291 -2.94 27.43 -1.67
N LEU A 292 -3.00 26.80 -2.86
CA LEU A 292 -3.59 27.44 -4.04
C LEU A 292 -5.11 27.63 -3.89
N PRO A 293 -5.69 28.62 -4.60
CA PRO A 293 -7.15 28.72 -4.74
C PRO A 293 -7.76 27.41 -5.29
N ALA A 294 -8.98 27.09 -4.89
CA ALA A 294 -9.64 25.83 -5.28
C ALA A 294 -9.68 25.60 -6.81
N GLU A 295 -9.84 26.68 -7.58
CA GLU A 295 -9.87 26.66 -9.04
C GLU A 295 -8.51 26.29 -9.68
N GLU A 296 -7.42 26.52 -8.96
CA GLU A 296 -6.05 26.23 -9.42
C GLU A 296 -5.49 24.91 -8.89
N ARG A 297 -6.19 24.26 -7.96
CA ARG A 297 -5.78 22.97 -7.38
C ARG A 297 -6.09 21.82 -8.32
N THR A 298 -5.38 21.75 -9.43
CA THR A 298 -5.51 20.66 -10.40
C THR A 298 -4.48 19.57 -10.15
N THR A 299 -4.81 18.34 -10.51
CA THR A 299 -3.90 17.20 -10.39
C THR A 299 -2.63 17.42 -11.20
N ASP A 300 -2.77 17.94 -12.45
CA ASP A 300 -1.65 18.19 -13.34
C ASP A 300 -0.66 19.20 -12.76
N LYS A 301 -1.18 20.23 -12.09
CA LYS A 301 -0.33 21.23 -11.43
C LYS A 301 0.46 20.61 -10.28
N LEU A 302 -0.14 19.67 -9.54
CA LEU A 302 0.58 18.93 -8.51
C LEU A 302 1.62 18.01 -9.12
N LEU A 303 1.24 17.21 -10.13
CA LEU A 303 2.15 16.26 -10.81
C LEU A 303 3.35 16.99 -11.43
N SER A 304 3.12 18.14 -12.07
CA SER A 304 4.21 18.93 -12.68
C SER A 304 5.19 19.55 -11.67
N THR A 305 4.80 19.63 -10.39
CA THR A 305 5.67 20.17 -9.31
C THR A 305 6.42 19.07 -8.54
N LEU A 306 6.01 17.81 -8.70
CA LEU A 306 6.70 16.67 -8.07
C LEU A 306 7.89 16.25 -8.93
N ASP A 307 8.98 15.89 -8.24
CA ASP A 307 10.19 15.42 -8.89
C ASP A 307 10.01 13.99 -9.45
N PHE A 308 10.65 13.69 -10.58
CA PHE A 308 10.71 12.35 -11.15
C PHE A 308 11.25 11.31 -10.15
N ASP A 309 12.23 11.67 -9.33
CA ASP A 309 12.78 10.79 -8.32
C ASP A 309 11.73 10.34 -7.29
N PHE A 310 10.74 11.19 -6.96
CA PHE A 310 9.62 10.81 -6.09
C PHE A 310 8.78 9.67 -6.69
N PHE A 311 8.48 9.78 -7.97
CA PHE A 311 7.75 8.73 -8.67
C PHE A 311 8.54 7.44 -8.76
N LYS A 312 9.84 7.52 -9.01
CA LYS A 312 10.74 6.36 -9.04
C LYS A 312 10.78 5.62 -7.70
N VAL A 313 10.79 6.35 -6.58
CA VAL A 313 10.67 5.76 -5.23
C VAL A 313 9.34 5.04 -5.08
N LEU A 314 8.23 5.70 -5.44
CA LEU A 314 6.90 5.09 -5.31
C LEU A 314 6.79 3.81 -6.13
N ASP A 315 7.19 3.85 -7.39
CA ASP A 315 7.16 2.66 -8.25
C ASP A 315 7.99 1.52 -7.66
N SER A 316 9.17 1.81 -7.15
CA SER A 316 10.07 0.79 -6.62
C SER A 316 9.51 -0.01 -5.44
N VAL A 317 8.67 0.60 -4.59
CA VAL A 317 8.22 -0.01 -3.32
C VAL A 317 6.71 -0.09 -3.16
N THR A 318 5.92 0.32 -4.16
CA THR A 318 4.45 0.25 -4.07
C THR A 318 3.83 -0.46 -5.25
N ILE A 319 2.65 -1.03 -5.02
CA ILE A 319 1.73 -1.52 -6.05
C ILE A 319 0.36 -0.98 -5.68
N ALA A 320 -0.28 -0.25 -6.60
CA ALA A 320 -1.60 0.32 -6.36
C ALA A 320 -2.44 0.24 -7.63
N ARG A 321 -3.58 -0.42 -7.51
CA ARG A 321 -4.51 -0.59 -8.63
C ARG A 321 -5.91 -0.22 -8.20
N SER A 322 -6.62 0.43 -9.10
CA SER A 322 -8.02 0.77 -8.94
C SER A 322 -8.91 -0.24 -9.70
N ARG A 323 -10.19 -0.30 -9.34
CA ARG A 323 -11.16 -1.08 -10.08
C ARG A 323 -11.30 -0.63 -11.54
N LYS A 324 -11.09 0.67 -11.81
CA LYS A 324 -11.10 1.24 -13.17
C LYS A 324 -9.93 0.66 -13.96
N HIS A 325 -8.73 0.70 -13.40
CA HIS A 325 -7.52 0.12 -14.00
C HIS A 325 -7.73 -1.37 -14.36
N ILE A 326 -8.25 -2.16 -13.43
CA ILE A 326 -8.46 -3.60 -13.68
C ILE A 326 -9.46 -3.84 -14.80
N ARG A 327 -10.55 -3.03 -14.89
CA ARG A 327 -11.52 -3.15 -15.99
C ARG A 327 -10.95 -2.80 -17.36
N GLU A 328 -9.93 -1.98 -17.40
CA GLU A 328 -9.33 -1.45 -18.63
C GLU A 328 -8.28 -2.41 -19.20
N PHE A 329 -7.48 -3.03 -18.33
CA PHE A 329 -6.31 -3.81 -18.72
C PHE A 329 -6.46 -5.33 -18.57
N TYR A 330 -7.51 -5.82 -17.92
CA TYR A 330 -7.70 -7.25 -17.68
C TYR A 330 -9.05 -7.74 -18.23
N ASP A 331 -9.09 -9.04 -18.54
CA ASP A 331 -10.29 -9.67 -19.10
C ASP A 331 -11.49 -9.55 -18.16
N ARG A 332 -12.54 -8.86 -18.65
CA ARG A 332 -13.78 -8.64 -17.91
C ARG A 332 -14.59 -9.90 -17.72
N GLU A 333 -14.53 -10.85 -18.65
CA GLU A 333 -15.29 -12.10 -18.56
C GLU A 333 -14.76 -12.97 -17.41
N ALA A 334 -13.44 -13.00 -17.22
CA ALA A 334 -12.80 -13.75 -16.15
C ALA A 334 -13.03 -13.14 -14.76
N ILE A 335 -13.10 -11.80 -14.66
CA ILE A 335 -13.20 -11.09 -13.37
C ILE A 335 -14.64 -10.87 -12.95
N GLY A 336 -15.57 -10.78 -13.91
CA GLY A 336 -16.94 -10.40 -13.66
C GLY A 336 -17.13 -8.90 -13.42
N GLU A 337 -18.37 -8.50 -13.16
CA GLU A 337 -18.68 -7.09 -12.89
C GLU A 337 -18.42 -6.73 -11.43
N PHE A 338 -17.67 -5.66 -11.22
CA PHE A 338 -17.55 -5.08 -9.89
C PHE A 338 -18.88 -4.46 -9.45
N PRO A 339 -19.29 -4.61 -8.18
CA PRO A 339 -20.49 -3.97 -7.66
C PRO A 339 -20.47 -2.46 -7.91
N GLN A 340 -21.57 -1.93 -8.42
CA GLN A 340 -21.72 -0.49 -8.60
C GLN A 340 -21.77 0.20 -7.24
N ARG A 341 -21.01 1.27 -7.09
CA ARG A 341 -21.07 2.10 -5.90
C ARG A 341 -22.31 3.00 -6.00
N LEU A 342 -23.33 2.68 -5.24
CA LEU A 342 -24.50 3.54 -5.13
C LEU A 342 -24.13 4.82 -4.37
N LYS A 343 -24.83 5.93 -4.69
CA LYS A 343 -24.69 7.15 -3.90
C LYS A 343 -25.12 6.84 -2.46
N PRO A 344 -24.35 7.31 -1.45
CA PRO A 344 -24.78 7.15 -0.07
C PRO A 344 -26.15 7.80 0.13
N LEU A 345 -27.09 7.06 0.69
CA LEU A 345 -28.36 7.60 1.17
C LEU A 345 -28.08 8.20 2.55
N ASN A 346 -28.02 9.51 2.63
CA ASN A 346 -27.97 10.19 3.91
C ASN A 346 -29.38 10.18 4.50
N PHE A 347 -29.57 9.38 5.53
CA PHE A 347 -30.74 9.51 6.39
C PHE A 347 -30.40 10.51 7.48
N GLU A 348 -31.04 11.64 7.47
CA GLU A 348 -31.11 12.51 8.65
C GLU A 348 -32.27 11.98 9.49
N PRO A 349 -31.99 11.16 10.53
CA PRO A 349 -33.06 10.72 11.41
C PRO A 349 -33.64 11.97 12.07
N ASP A 350 -34.98 12.09 12.05
CA ASP A 350 -35.67 13.12 12.84
C ASP A 350 -35.39 12.79 14.32
N LEU A 351 -34.42 13.51 14.89
CA LEU A 351 -33.98 13.36 16.27
C LEU A 351 -34.96 13.95 17.28
N THR A 352 -36.12 14.37 16.82
CA THR A 352 -37.25 14.73 17.67
C THR A 352 -37.90 13.43 18.17
N VAL A 353 -37.61 13.04 19.39
CA VAL A 353 -38.38 11.99 20.07
C VAL A 353 -39.77 12.53 20.30
N SER A 354 -40.64 12.36 19.31
CA SER A 354 -41.97 12.99 19.23
C SER A 354 -42.87 12.70 20.44
N ASN A 355 -42.61 11.62 21.16
CA ASN A 355 -43.39 11.23 22.35
C ASN A 355 -42.88 11.82 23.67
N LEU A 356 -41.70 12.45 23.73
CA LEU A 356 -41.13 12.97 24.96
C LEU A 356 -40.91 14.49 24.93
N GLY A 357 -41.20 15.18 23.82
CA GLY A 357 -41.00 16.61 23.68
C GLY A 357 -39.57 17.13 23.91
N ILE A 358 -38.61 16.22 23.79
CA ILE A 358 -37.18 16.50 24.02
C ILE A 358 -36.50 16.62 22.66
N THR A 359 -35.99 17.81 22.35
CA THR A 359 -35.13 18.02 21.18
C THR A 359 -33.73 17.48 21.46
N TYR A 360 -32.98 17.04 20.43
CA TYR A 360 -31.59 16.61 20.51
C TYR A 360 -30.71 17.65 21.27
N LYS A 361 -30.92 18.92 21.01
CA LYS A 361 -30.23 20.02 21.71
C LYS A 361 -30.49 19.99 23.22
N LYS A 362 -31.70 19.64 23.62
CA LYS A 362 -32.09 19.55 25.03
C LYS A 362 -31.50 18.26 25.67
N LEU A 363 -31.46 17.16 24.91
CA LEU A 363 -30.81 15.91 25.32
C LEU A 363 -29.31 16.12 25.49
N TYR A 364 -28.67 16.79 24.53
CA TYR A 364 -27.23 17.11 24.61
C TYR A 364 -26.92 17.95 25.85
N HIS A 365 -27.68 18.99 26.14
CA HIS A 365 -27.53 19.80 27.34
C HIS A 365 -27.76 19.01 28.65
N LEU A 366 -28.65 18.02 28.63
CA LEU A 366 -28.86 17.15 29.78
C LEU A 366 -27.69 16.21 30.01
N LEU A 367 -27.14 15.64 28.93
CA LEU A 367 -25.95 14.78 28.98
C LEU A 367 -24.69 15.55 29.39
N ASP A 368 -24.54 16.79 28.92
CA ASP A 368 -23.43 17.68 29.29
C ASP A 368 -23.46 18.03 30.78
N LYS A 369 -24.68 18.28 31.34
CA LYS A 369 -24.84 18.48 32.78
C LYS A 369 -24.49 17.26 33.64
N LEU A 370 -24.59 16.06 33.08
CA LEU A 370 -24.23 14.83 33.79
C LEU A 370 -22.72 14.54 33.84
N GLN A 371 -21.91 15.36 33.14
CA GLN A 371 -20.45 15.21 33.03
C GLN A 371 -20.01 13.77 32.68
N LEU A 372 -20.82 13.06 31.91
CA LEU A 372 -20.50 11.73 31.43
C LEU A 372 -19.47 11.85 30.31
N THR A 373 -18.26 11.32 30.53
CA THR A 373 -17.25 11.11 29.49
C THR A 373 -17.73 9.98 28.59
N ILE A 374 -18.04 10.29 27.35
CA ILE A 374 -18.31 9.30 26.31
C ILE A 374 -16.94 8.82 25.80
N TYR A 375 -16.64 7.54 26.05
CA TYR A 375 -15.44 6.87 25.54
C TYR A 375 -15.67 6.36 24.14
#